data_53d541c1ab43afb01d4a8733bb6b2848
#
_entry.id   53d541c1ab43afb01d4a8733bb6b2848
#
_cell.length_a   1.000
_cell.length_b   1.000
_cell.length_c   1.000
_cell.angle_alpha   90.00
_cell.angle_beta   90.00
_cell.angle_gamma   90.00
#
_symmetry.space_group_name_H-M   'P 1'
#
loop_
_entity.id
_entity.type
_entity.pdbx_description
1 polymer ?
#
loop_
_entity_poly.entity_id
_entity_poly.type
_entity_poly.pdbx_seq_one_letter_code
_entity_poly.pdbx_strand_id
1 'polypeptide(L)'
;MSKPMTLNVRVSGALSAFVSANIGDAGAYENVSEYVRDLIRRDKERVESERLALLQAELVSAFAASEGDYQSLDADAVIARNARN
;
A
#
# COMPACT_ATOMS: atom_id res chain seq x y z
N MET A 1 -21.41 -5.64 -0.71
CA MET A 1 -21.26 -5.26 0.67
C MET A 1 -20.63 -6.37 1.47
N SER A 2 -19.62 -6.06 2.24
CA SER A 2 -18.94 -7.07 3.02
C SER A 2 -19.71 -7.44 4.26
N LYS A 3 -19.61 -8.70 4.63
CA LYS A 3 -20.20 -9.13 5.88
C LYS A 3 -19.23 -8.81 7.02
N PRO A 4 -19.76 -8.46 8.17
CA PRO A 4 -18.88 -8.28 9.32
C PRO A 4 -18.25 -9.62 9.70
N MET A 5 -17.07 -9.55 10.27
CA MET A 5 -16.40 -10.74 10.77
C MET A 5 -15.79 -10.41 12.12
N THR A 6 -15.60 -11.44 12.91
CA THR A 6 -14.98 -11.30 14.22
C THR A 6 -13.59 -11.87 14.16
N LEU A 7 -12.63 -11.14 14.69
CA LEU A 7 -11.26 -11.58 14.73
C LEU A 7 -10.89 -11.92 16.16
N ASN A 8 -10.31 -13.09 16.33
CA ASN A 8 -9.81 -13.54 17.62
C ASN A 8 -8.33 -13.82 17.48
N VAL A 9 -7.53 -13.01 18.16
CA VAL A 9 -6.09 -13.12 18.06
C VAL A 9 -5.50 -13.13 19.46
N ARG A 10 -4.53 -14.00 19.67
CA ARG A 10 -3.82 -14.06 20.94
C ARG A 10 -2.40 -13.60 20.74
N VAL A 11 -1.97 -12.69 21.59
CA VAL A 11 -0.59 -12.22 21.58
C VAL A 11 -0.01 -12.40 22.97
N SER A 12 1.29 -12.54 23.03
CA SER A 12 1.95 -12.75 24.31
C SER A 12 3.34 -12.17 24.24
N GLY A 13 3.98 -12.10 25.41
CA GLY A 13 5.35 -11.62 25.50
C GLY A 13 5.49 -10.17 25.08
N ALA A 14 6.51 -9.89 24.31
CA ALA A 14 6.82 -8.53 23.90
C ALA A 14 5.68 -7.90 23.11
N LEU A 15 4.97 -8.67 22.33
CA LEU A 15 3.85 -8.15 21.57
C LEU A 15 2.72 -7.71 22.48
N SER A 16 2.44 -8.51 23.50
CA SER A 16 1.42 -8.16 24.47
C SER A 16 1.78 -6.89 25.22
N ALA A 17 3.04 -6.76 25.62
CA ALA A 17 3.50 -5.58 26.31
C ALA A 17 3.39 -4.34 25.44
N PHE A 18 3.75 -4.48 24.18
CA PHE A 18 3.66 -3.36 23.25
C PHE A 18 2.21 -2.92 23.04
N VAL A 19 1.32 -3.88 22.86
CA VAL A 19 -0.09 -3.56 22.70
C VAL A 19 -0.62 -2.83 23.93
N SER A 20 -0.29 -3.34 25.11
CA SER A 20 -0.76 -2.72 26.34
C SER A 20 -0.27 -1.28 26.48
N ALA A 21 0.94 -1.02 26.05
CA ALA A 21 1.51 0.33 26.14
C ALA A 21 0.83 1.31 25.21
N ASN A 22 0.18 0.83 24.15
CA ASN A 22 -0.47 1.69 23.18
C ASN A 22 -1.94 1.91 23.44
N ILE A 23 -2.46 1.34 24.50
CA ILE A 23 -3.89 1.39 24.81
C ILE A 23 -4.10 2.06 26.15
N GLY A 24 -5.22 2.76 26.28
CA GLY A 24 -5.57 3.40 27.52
C GLY A 24 -5.00 4.79 27.64
N ASP A 25 -4.89 5.26 28.87
CA ASP A 25 -4.54 6.64 29.14
C ASP A 25 -3.18 7.03 28.61
N ALA A 26 -2.26 6.11 28.63
CA ALA A 26 -0.89 6.40 28.21
C ALA A 26 -0.67 6.15 26.72
N GLY A 27 -1.64 5.60 26.03
CA GLY A 27 -1.46 5.22 24.65
C GLY A 27 -2.27 6.06 23.68
N ALA A 28 -2.10 5.74 22.40
CA ALA A 28 -2.77 6.48 21.34
C ALA A 28 -4.20 6.02 21.11
N TYR A 29 -4.59 4.88 21.67
CA TYR A 29 -5.88 4.27 21.42
C TYR A 29 -6.61 4.01 22.71
N GLU A 30 -7.93 4.12 22.66
CA GLU A 30 -8.74 3.89 23.84
C GLU A 30 -8.88 2.43 24.20
N ASN A 31 -8.90 1.57 23.20
CA ASN A 31 -9.10 0.15 23.45
C ASN A 31 -8.49 -0.68 22.33
N VAL A 32 -8.44 -1.99 22.57
CA VAL A 32 -7.83 -2.92 21.64
C VAL A 32 -8.54 -2.93 20.29
N SER A 33 -9.84 -2.85 20.31
CA SER A 33 -10.61 -2.90 19.08
C SER A 33 -10.26 -1.73 18.16
N GLU A 34 -10.14 -0.54 18.72
CA GLU A 34 -9.73 0.63 17.95
C GLU A 34 -8.34 0.47 17.39
N TYR A 35 -7.45 -0.03 18.22
CA TYR A 35 -6.07 -0.25 17.83
C TYR A 35 -6.00 -1.21 16.65
N VAL A 36 -6.68 -2.34 16.76
CA VAL A 36 -6.67 -3.34 15.71
C VAL A 36 -7.31 -2.82 14.42
N ARG A 37 -8.43 -2.11 14.54
CA ARG A 37 -9.08 -1.56 13.36
C ARG A 37 -8.17 -0.58 12.61
N ASP A 38 -7.46 0.24 13.37
CA ASP A 38 -6.57 1.21 12.74
C ASP A 38 -5.39 0.52 12.09
N LEU A 39 -4.86 -0.52 12.72
CA LEU A 39 -3.76 -1.29 12.12
C LEU A 39 -4.21 -1.95 10.82
N ILE A 40 -5.40 -2.51 10.82
CA ILE A 40 -5.93 -3.14 9.62
C ILE A 40 -6.12 -2.10 8.52
N ARG A 41 -6.63 -0.94 8.87
CA ARG A 41 -6.83 0.13 7.89
C ARG A 41 -5.50 0.57 7.29
N ARG A 42 -4.49 0.74 8.13
CA ARG A 42 -3.17 1.12 7.66
C ARG A 42 -2.55 0.04 6.79
N ASP A 43 -2.75 -1.21 7.15
CA ASP A 43 -2.24 -2.30 6.34
C ASP A 43 -2.94 -2.37 4.99
N LYS A 44 -4.24 -2.13 4.97
CA LYS A 44 -4.98 -2.07 3.73
C LYS A 44 -4.42 -0.99 2.82
N GLU A 45 -4.18 0.18 3.38
CA GLU A 45 -3.62 1.28 2.62
C GLU A 45 -2.23 0.95 2.09
N ARG A 46 -1.43 0.28 2.91
CA ARG A 46 -0.10 -0.13 2.49
C ARG A 46 -0.17 -1.09 1.31
N VAL A 47 -1.02 -2.09 1.42
CA VAL A 47 -1.18 -3.09 0.37
C VAL A 47 -1.68 -2.46 -0.92
N GLU A 48 -2.67 -1.58 -0.80
CA GLU A 48 -3.21 -0.91 -1.98
C GLU A 48 -2.18 -0.01 -2.64
N SER A 49 -1.39 0.66 -1.82
CA SER A 49 -0.33 1.52 -2.34
C SER A 49 0.74 0.72 -3.06
N GLU A 50 1.13 -0.42 -2.49
CA GLU A 50 2.12 -1.29 -3.12
C GLU A 50 1.59 -1.87 -4.43
N ARG A 51 0.33 -2.22 -4.46
CA ARG A 51 -0.28 -2.74 -5.67
C ARG A 51 -0.33 -1.69 -6.76
N LEU A 52 -0.66 -0.47 -6.39
CA LEU A 52 -0.69 0.63 -7.34
C LEU A 52 0.71 0.91 -7.88
N ALA A 53 1.71 0.90 -7.01
CA ALA A 53 3.08 1.11 -7.43
C ALA A 53 3.53 0.04 -8.41
N LEU A 54 3.12 -1.21 -8.17
CA LEU A 54 3.46 -2.30 -9.06
C LEU A 54 2.79 -2.10 -10.43
N LEU A 55 1.53 -1.71 -10.44
CA LEU A 55 0.84 -1.44 -11.69
C LEU A 55 1.50 -0.30 -12.46
N GLN A 56 1.89 0.73 -11.75
CA GLN A 56 2.56 1.85 -12.40
C GLN A 56 3.89 1.41 -13.00
N ALA A 57 4.62 0.58 -12.29
CA ALA A 57 5.88 0.06 -12.80
C ALA A 57 5.66 -0.78 -14.04
N GLU A 58 4.61 -1.58 -14.05
CA GLU A 58 4.29 -2.40 -15.20
C GLU A 58 3.90 -1.56 -16.41
N LEU A 59 3.16 -0.48 -16.17
CA LEU A 59 2.78 0.42 -17.24
C LEU A 59 3.99 1.14 -17.82
N VAL A 60 4.87 1.59 -16.97
CA VAL A 60 6.09 2.25 -17.42
C VAL A 60 6.92 1.28 -18.27
N SER A 61 7.02 0.05 -17.81
CA SER A 61 7.76 -0.97 -18.55
C SER A 61 7.12 -1.26 -19.91
N ALA A 62 5.80 -1.32 -19.94
CA ALA A 62 5.08 -1.56 -21.19
C ALA A 62 5.27 -0.40 -22.17
N PHE A 63 5.23 0.82 -21.68
CA PHE A 63 5.46 1.99 -22.51
C PHE A 63 6.88 1.98 -23.06
N ALA A 64 7.84 1.63 -22.24
CA ALA A 64 9.22 1.58 -22.70
C ALA A 64 9.39 0.55 -23.81
N ALA A 65 8.74 -0.60 -23.68
CA ALA A 65 8.80 -1.63 -24.71
C ALA A 65 8.14 -1.16 -25.99
N SER A 66 6.99 -0.50 -25.87
CA SER A 66 6.29 0.03 -27.06
C SER A 66 7.12 1.07 -27.77
N GLU A 67 7.72 1.95 -27.01
CA GLU A 67 8.55 2.98 -27.60
C GLU A 67 9.75 2.39 -28.31
N GLY A 68 10.29 1.33 -27.76
CA GLY A 68 11.36 0.63 -28.42
C GLY A 68 10.95 0.07 -29.77
N ASP A 69 9.71 -0.39 -29.86
CA ASP A 69 9.18 -0.92 -31.10
C ASP A 69 9.01 0.16 -32.18
N TYR A 70 8.76 1.38 -31.76
CA TYR A 70 8.51 2.49 -32.66
C TYR A 70 9.76 3.32 -32.93
N GLN A 71 10.87 2.83 -32.57
CA GLN A 71 12.07 3.64 -32.59
C GLN A 71 12.40 4.17 -33.98
N SER A 72 12.12 3.42 -34.98
CA SER A 72 12.40 3.84 -36.33
C SER A 72 11.47 4.93 -36.81
N LEU A 73 10.42 5.24 -36.04
CA LEU A 73 9.40 6.18 -36.45
C LEU A 73 9.67 7.48 -35.82
N ASP A 74 10.39 8.11 -35.59
CA ASP A 74 10.39 9.42 -34.97
C ASP A 74 10.11 9.36 -33.49
N ALA A 75 10.57 8.30 -32.93
CA ALA A 75 10.33 8.06 -31.52
C ALA A 75 10.94 9.14 -30.65
N ASP A 76 11.98 9.77 -31.10
CA ASP A 76 12.64 10.79 -30.31
C ASP A 76 11.71 11.92 -29.93
N ALA A 77 10.94 12.38 -30.89
CA ALA A 77 10.03 13.48 -30.63
C ALA A 77 8.93 13.08 -29.67
N VAL A 78 8.43 11.87 -29.86
CA VAL A 78 7.36 11.39 -29.02
C VAL A 78 7.84 11.18 -27.59
N ILE A 79 8.93 10.52 -27.44
CA ILE A 79 9.46 10.26 -26.12
C ILE A 79 9.84 11.53 -25.40
N ALA A 80 10.43 12.45 -26.11
CA ALA A 80 10.84 13.70 -25.51
C ALA A 80 9.67 14.46 -24.90
N ARG A 81 8.51 14.35 -25.54
CA ARG A 81 7.33 15.01 -25.01
C ARG A 81 6.71 14.27 -23.86
N ASN A 82 6.58 12.98 -24.02
CA ASN A 82 5.81 12.19 -23.07
C ASN A 82 6.58 11.84 -21.82
N ALA A 83 7.86 11.67 -21.95
CA ALA A 83 8.65 11.26 -20.81
C ALA A 83 8.66 12.29 -19.71
N ARG A 84 8.39 13.51 -20.06
CA ARG A 84 8.41 14.57 -19.08
C ARG A 84 7.07 14.82 -18.42
N ASN A 85 6.09 14.16 -18.90
CA ASN A 85 4.77 14.33 -18.35
C ASN A 85 4.46 13.27 -17.31
#